data_4311615632f3893fd3464695ddeab3e6
#
_entry.id   4311615632f3893fd3464695ddeab3e6
#
_cell.length_a   1.000
_cell.length_b   1.000
_cell.length_c   1.000
_cell.angle_alpha   90.00
_cell.angle_beta   90.00
_cell.angle_gamma   90.00
#
_symmetry.space_group_name_H-M   'P 1'
#
loop_
_entity.id
_entity.type
_entity.pdbx_description
1 polymer ?
#
loop_
_entity_poly.entity_id
_entity_poly.type
_entity_poly.pdbx_seq_one_letter_code
_entity_poly.pdbx_strand_id
1 'polypeptide(L)'
;MRIQIRRIDSSPAAQGAKHWRDLFARMLVCAALTPLIAQSAVTIPEEIEWTWEVRPPHPDPELPNVLLLGDSISRNYFPEVRKSLAGVANVYLMASSTSIGDPRIENQIKEFEATEMVRFRVVHFNNGMHGWAYTEDQYKAAFPAFLHAVQSLAEKGGALIWASTTPVRSDAATGATNPRVEDRNRIALGFVKPAGIPLDDQFLLMQQHQDLYEDSVHFNPAGATIQGDQAASMIRAALNR
;
A
#
# COMPACT_ATOMS: atom_id res chain seq x y z
N MET A 1 -67.88 12.84 -66.40
CA MET A 1 -67.66 14.04 -65.61
C MET A 1 -67.07 13.63 -64.28
N ARG A 2 -65.68 13.64 -64.12
CA ARG A 2 -64.98 13.23 -62.90
C ARG A 2 -64.57 14.52 -62.17
N ILE A 3 -65.03 14.63 -60.92
CA ILE A 3 -64.67 15.74 -60.03
C ILE A 3 -63.42 15.29 -59.26
N GLN A 4 -62.32 16.06 -59.39
CA GLN A 4 -61.11 15.88 -58.56
C GLN A 4 -61.25 16.73 -57.30
N ILE A 5 -61.13 16.12 -56.15
CA ILE A 5 -61.06 16.80 -54.84
C ILE A 5 -59.59 16.98 -54.51
N ARG A 6 -59.12 18.24 -54.43
CA ARG A 6 -57.81 18.62 -53.90
C ARG A 6 -57.83 18.54 -52.35
N ARG A 7 -56.96 17.77 -51.80
CA ARG A 7 -56.65 17.85 -50.35
C ARG A 7 -55.69 19.01 -50.12
N ILE A 8 -56.06 19.88 -49.22
CA ILE A 8 -55.20 20.93 -48.68
C ILE A 8 -54.58 20.32 -47.39
N ASP A 9 -53.28 20.14 -47.44
CA ASP A 9 -52.50 19.71 -46.30
C ASP A 9 -51.57 20.86 -45.94
N SER A 10 -51.77 21.47 -44.78
CA SER A 10 -50.77 22.32 -44.16
C SER A 10 -51.13 22.62 -42.72
N SER A 11 -50.57 21.89 -41.80
CA SER A 11 -50.56 22.25 -40.39
C SER A 11 -49.16 22.77 -40.02
N PRO A 12 -49.01 24.01 -39.56
CA PRO A 12 -47.70 24.59 -39.20
C PRO A 12 -47.21 24.27 -37.80
N ALA A 13 -47.80 23.29 -37.12
CA ALA A 13 -47.52 23.05 -35.70
C ALA A 13 -46.34 22.07 -35.39
N ALA A 14 -45.70 21.47 -36.40
CA ALA A 14 -44.70 20.45 -36.18
C ALA A 14 -43.23 20.94 -36.22
N GLN A 15 -42.95 22.18 -36.60
CA GLN A 15 -41.58 22.70 -36.70
C GLN A 15 -41.04 23.37 -35.44
N GLY A 16 -41.92 23.80 -34.50
CA GLY A 16 -41.47 24.44 -33.25
C GLY A 16 -40.95 23.48 -32.18
N ALA A 17 -41.36 22.22 -32.22
CA ALA A 17 -41.02 21.26 -31.16
C ALA A 17 -39.61 20.63 -31.28
N LYS A 18 -38.99 20.65 -32.44
CA LYS A 18 -37.64 20.12 -32.65
C LYS A 18 -36.55 21.08 -32.16
N HIS A 19 -36.78 22.40 -32.28
CA HIS A 19 -35.77 23.40 -31.89
C HIS A 19 -35.56 23.50 -30.37
N TRP A 20 -36.58 23.25 -29.59
CA TRP A 20 -36.49 23.26 -28.13
C TRP A 20 -35.80 22.01 -27.54
N ARG A 21 -35.92 20.87 -28.19
CA ARG A 21 -35.26 19.63 -27.74
C ARG A 21 -33.75 19.67 -27.99
N ASP A 22 -33.28 20.32 -29.04
CA ASP A 22 -31.87 20.45 -29.38
C ASP A 22 -31.15 21.52 -28.53
N LEU A 23 -31.87 22.54 -28.03
CA LEU A 23 -31.33 23.51 -27.08
C LEU A 23 -31.13 22.92 -25.68
N PHE A 24 -32.03 22.05 -25.21
CA PHE A 24 -31.89 21.37 -23.93
C PHE A 24 -30.79 20.28 -23.95
N ALA A 25 -30.57 19.62 -25.08
CA ALA A 25 -29.51 18.63 -25.24
C ALA A 25 -28.09 19.25 -25.25
N ARG A 26 -27.97 20.54 -25.63
CA ARG A 26 -26.67 21.25 -25.65
C ARG A 26 -26.31 21.93 -24.33
N MET A 27 -27.25 22.09 -23.39
CA MET A 27 -26.99 22.66 -22.06
C MET A 27 -26.60 21.65 -21.00
N LEU A 28 -26.71 20.35 -21.27
CA LEU A 28 -26.44 19.28 -20.29
C LEU A 28 -25.03 18.68 -20.37
N VAL A 29 -24.15 19.18 -21.27
CA VAL A 29 -22.78 18.67 -21.43
C VAL A 29 -21.72 19.57 -20.79
N CYS A 30 -22.09 20.75 -20.28
CA CYS A 30 -21.12 21.67 -19.65
C CYS A 30 -21.08 21.66 -18.11
N ALA A 31 -21.72 20.71 -17.46
CA ALA A 31 -21.70 20.64 -16.01
C ALA A 31 -21.10 19.31 -15.57
N ALA A 32 -19.78 19.20 -15.43
CA ALA A 32 -19.01 18.42 -14.49
C ALA A 32 -17.59 18.13 -14.98
N LEU A 33 -16.88 19.14 -15.41
CA LEU A 33 -15.43 19.16 -15.30
C LEU A 33 -15.08 20.04 -14.10
N THR A 34 -15.45 19.59 -12.89
CA THR A 34 -14.70 20.03 -11.72
C THR A 34 -13.28 19.52 -11.91
N PRO A 35 -12.27 20.41 -12.01
CA PRO A 35 -10.91 19.94 -11.96
C PRO A 35 -10.78 19.20 -10.63
N LEU A 36 -10.50 17.90 -10.68
CA LEU A 36 -9.93 17.20 -9.55
C LEU A 36 -8.61 17.93 -9.30
N ILE A 37 -8.62 18.92 -8.40
CA ILE A 37 -7.40 19.52 -7.89
C ILE A 37 -6.74 18.35 -7.17
N ALA A 38 -5.82 17.68 -7.86
CA ALA A 38 -4.91 16.75 -7.21
C ALA A 38 -4.21 17.60 -6.15
N GLN A 39 -4.66 17.45 -4.90
CA GLN A 39 -3.97 18.01 -3.75
C GLN A 39 -2.57 17.42 -3.83
N SER A 40 -1.58 18.24 -4.17
CA SER A 40 -0.19 17.80 -4.15
C SER A 40 0.07 17.25 -2.76
N ALA A 41 0.45 15.97 -2.68
CA ALA A 41 0.76 15.33 -1.42
C ALA A 41 1.88 16.15 -0.76
N VAL A 42 1.61 16.63 0.46
CA VAL A 42 2.55 17.46 1.20
C VAL A 42 3.52 16.54 1.91
N THR A 43 4.82 16.75 1.70
CA THR A 43 5.87 16.08 2.45
C THR A 43 5.94 16.68 3.86
N ILE A 44 5.78 15.83 4.89
CA ILE A 44 5.94 16.19 6.30
C ILE A 44 7.00 15.25 6.88
N PRO A 45 8.31 15.63 6.79
CA PRO A 45 9.37 14.76 7.25
C PRO A 45 9.38 14.68 8.79
N GLU A 46 9.86 13.56 9.30
CA GLU A 46 10.22 13.42 10.71
C GLU A 46 11.54 14.16 11.00
N GLU A 47 11.88 14.36 12.27
CA GLU A 47 13.14 14.99 12.67
C GLU A 47 14.35 14.21 12.16
N ILE A 48 14.26 12.88 12.12
CA ILE A 48 15.30 11.98 11.61
C ILE A 48 14.71 11.10 10.53
N GLU A 49 15.19 11.29 9.31
CA GLU A 49 14.81 10.47 8.15
C GLU A 49 15.97 9.55 7.76
N TRP A 50 15.63 8.30 7.44
CA TRP A 50 16.61 7.29 7.07
C TRP A 50 16.02 6.27 6.11
N THR A 51 16.91 5.66 5.30
CA THR A 51 16.65 4.47 4.49
C THR A 51 17.73 3.44 4.80
N TRP A 52 17.36 2.18 4.91
CA TRP A 52 18.25 1.09 5.22
C TRP A 52 18.01 -0.08 4.27
N GLU A 53 19.04 -0.44 3.51
CA GLU A 53 18.96 -1.50 2.52
C GLU A 53 19.97 -2.60 2.83
N VAL A 54 19.53 -3.85 2.73
CA VAL A 54 20.40 -5.03 2.91
C VAL A 54 20.12 -6.01 1.79
N ARG A 55 21.20 -6.49 1.21
CA ARG A 55 21.19 -7.54 0.19
C ARG A 55 22.01 -8.74 0.64
N PRO A 56 21.75 -9.95 0.10
CA PRO A 56 22.65 -11.09 0.31
C PRO A 56 24.04 -10.75 -0.24
N PRO A 57 25.14 -11.02 0.50
CA PRO A 57 26.50 -10.76 0.00
C PRO A 57 26.85 -11.60 -1.24
N HIS A 58 26.26 -12.79 -1.34
CA HIS A 58 26.44 -13.73 -2.44
C HIS A 58 25.08 -14.37 -2.75
N PRO A 59 24.22 -13.70 -3.56
CA PRO A 59 22.92 -14.27 -3.92
C PRO A 59 23.11 -15.53 -4.77
N ASP A 60 22.41 -16.60 -4.42
CA ASP A 60 22.39 -17.83 -5.17
C ASP A 60 21.39 -17.71 -6.33
N PRO A 61 21.80 -17.81 -7.60
CA PRO A 61 20.92 -17.65 -8.74
C PRO A 61 19.83 -18.73 -8.85
N GLU A 62 19.99 -19.86 -8.17
CA GLU A 62 19.00 -20.95 -8.14
C GLU A 62 17.91 -20.73 -7.08
N LEU A 63 18.10 -19.78 -6.16
CA LEU A 63 17.14 -19.50 -5.11
C LEU A 63 16.24 -18.30 -5.47
N PRO A 64 14.95 -18.34 -5.09
CA PRO A 64 14.06 -17.21 -5.28
C PRO A 64 14.49 -16.01 -4.43
N ASN A 65 14.24 -14.81 -4.94
CA ASN A 65 14.45 -13.58 -4.18
C ASN A 65 13.21 -13.25 -3.34
N VAL A 66 13.43 -12.87 -2.10
CA VAL A 66 12.40 -12.44 -1.14
C VAL A 66 12.78 -11.07 -0.61
N LEU A 67 11.82 -10.15 -0.56
CA LEU A 67 11.98 -8.81 0.00
C LEU A 67 11.15 -8.66 1.27
N LEU A 68 11.80 -8.15 2.33
CA LEU A 68 11.12 -7.48 3.42
C LEU A 68 11.16 -5.97 3.15
N LEU A 69 9.99 -5.34 3.02
CA LEU A 69 9.83 -3.90 2.86
C LEU A 69 9.09 -3.36 4.08
N GLY A 70 9.68 -2.38 4.80
CA GLY A 70 9.03 -1.84 6.00
C GLY A 70 9.80 -0.71 6.64
N ASP A 71 9.82 -0.73 7.95
CA ASP A 71 10.46 0.27 8.81
C ASP A 71 11.48 -0.37 9.79
N SER A 72 11.76 0.31 10.89
CA SER A 72 12.69 -0.19 11.91
C SER A 72 12.25 -1.50 12.56
N ILE A 73 10.94 -1.80 12.62
CA ILE A 73 10.43 -3.06 13.16
C ILE A 73 10.75 -4.20 12.20
N SER A 74 10.52 -4.01 10.90
CA SER A 74 10.92 -4.99 9.88
C SER A 74 12.44 -5.22 9.88
N ARG A 75 13.22 -4.15 10.03
CA ARG A 75 14.68 -4.23 10.18
C ARG A 75 15.08 -5.03 11.42
N ASN A 76 14.35 -4.89 12.52
CA ASN A 76 14.66 -5.55 13.79
C ASN A 76 14.52 -7.08 13.68
N TYR A 77 13.46 -7.61 13.06
CA TYR A 77 13.28 -9.06 12.90
C TYR A 77 13.88 -9.63 11.60
N PHE A 78 14.37 -8.80 10.68
CA PHE A 78 15.01 -9.25 9.43
C PHE A 78 16.14 -10.29 9.62
N PRO A 79 17.05 -10.16 10.62
CA PRO A 79 18.11 -11.16 10.82
C PRO A 79 17.56 -12.57 11.07
N GLU A 80 16.45 -12.71 11.80
CA GLU A 80 15.82 -14.00 12.06
C GLU A 80 15.13 -14.56 10.81
N VAL A 81 14.43 -13.73 10.02
CA VAL A 81 13.88 -14.16 8.74
C VAL A 81 14.98 -14.64 7.80
N ARG A 82 16.09 -13.91 7.69
CA ARG A 82 17.23 -14.29 6.85
C ARG A 82 17.85 -15.62 7.32
N LYS A 83 17.99 -15.81 8.62
CA LYS A 83 18.50 -17.06 9.21
C LYS A 83 17.54 -18.22 8.93
N SER A 84 16.26 -18.02 9.15
CA SER A 84 15.24 -19.05 8.93
C SER A 84 15.11 -19.45 7.46
N LEU A 85 15.33 -18.53 6.51
CA LEU A 85 15.24 -18.79 5.07
C LEU A 85 16.60 -19.15 4.43
N ALA A 86 17.65 -19.36 5.22
CA ALA A 86 18.96 -19.77 4.72
C ALA A 86 18.86 -21.04 3.86
N GLY A 87 19.44 -21.02 2.65
CA GLY A 87 19.35 -22.12 1.68
C GLY A 87 17.97 -22.32 1.05
N VAL A 88 17.01 -21.42 1.31
CA VAL A 88 15.64 -21.46 0.76
C VAL A 88 15.38 -20.26 -0.15
N ALA A 89 15.89 -19.08 0.20
CA ALA A 89 15.72 -17.85 -0.56
C ALA A 89 16.89 -16.88 -0.35
N ASN A 90 17.10 -16.00 -1.33
CA ASN A 90 17.89 -14.80 -1.17
C ASN A 90 17.03 -13.74 -0.50
N VAL A 91 17.37 -13.31 0.72
CA VAL A 91 16.53 -12.39 1.50
C VAL A 91 17.12 -10.98 1.48
N TYR A 92 16.31 -10.04 0.98
CA TYR A 92 16.61 -8.61 0.88
C TYR A 92 15.78 -7.83 1.90
N LEU A 93 16.26 -6.67 2.26
CA LEU A 93 15.55 -5.70 3.10
C LEU A 93 15.59 -4.31 2.46
N MET A 94 14.46 -3.64 2.42
CA MET A 94 14.34 -2.20 2.30
C MET A 94 13.52 -1.67 3.48
N ALA A 95 14.15 -0.89 4.36
CA ALA A 95 13.48 -0.26 5.49
C ALA A 95 13.64 1.25 5.43
N SER A 96 12.57 2.00 5.74
CA SER A 96 12.56 3.46 5.67
C SER A 96 11.70 4.05 6.79
N SER A 97 12.10 5.22 7.28
CA SER A 97 11.26 6.07 8.13
C SER A 97 10.18 6.83 7.35
N THR A 98 10.24 6.82 6.03
CA THR A 98 9.29 7.56 5.20
C THR A 98 7.92 6.88 5.22
N SER A 99 6.92 7.61 5.70
CA SER A 99 5.53 7.15 5.78
C SER A 99 4.87 7.00 4.41
N ILE A 100 3.84 6.13 4.32
CA ILE A 100 2.94 6.06 3.15
C ILE A 100 2.34 7.42 2.79
N GLY A 101 2.05 8.27 3.78
CA GLY A 101 1.52 9.63 3.54
C GLY A 101 2.48 10.57 2.80
N ASP A 102 3.75 10.21 2.73
CA ASP A 102 4.80 11.00 2.07
C ASP A 102 5.09 10.45 0.67
N PRO A 103 4.94 11.25 -0.39
CA PRO A 103 5.16 10.79 -1.77
C PRO A 103 6.61 10.35 -2.06
N ARG A 104 7.57 10.70 -1.17
CA ARG A 104 8.96 10.24 -1.30
C ARG A 104 9.10 8.72 -1.21
N ILE A 105 8.20 8.02 -0.50
CA ILE A 105 8.28 6.55 -0.36
C ILE A 105 8.23 5.83 -1.71
N GLU A 106 7.40 6.31 -2.65
CA GLU A 106 7.33 5.74 -3.99
C GLU A 106 8.65 5.93 -4.77
N ASN A 107 9.31 7.07 -4.59
CA ASN A 107 10.60 7.33 -5.22
C ASN A 107 11.71 6.46 -4.62
N GLN A 108 11.72 6.26 -3.30
CA GLN A 108 12.66 5.37 -2.61
C GLN A 108 12.50 3.92 -3.09
N ILE A 109 11.26 3.45 -3.25
CA ILE A 109 10.97 2.12 -3.80
C ILE A 109 11.51 1.97 -5.23
N LYS A 110 11.29 2.98 -6.09
CA LYS A 110 11.82 2.98 -7.47
C LYS A 110 13.34 3.01 -7.51
N GLU A 111 13.98 3.78 -6.62
CA GLU A 111 15.44 3.84 -6.51
C GLU A 111 16.02 2.50 -6.06
N PHE A 112 15.40 1.86 -5.07
CA PHE A 112 15.74 0.51 -4.63
C PHE A 112 15.61 -0.49 -5.77
N GLU A 113 14.48 -0.50 -6.50
CA GLU A 113 14.25 -1.35 -7.66
C GLU A 113 15.33 -1.19 -8.74
N ALA A 114 15.67 0.07 -9.07
CA ALA A 114 16.69 0.41 -10.05
C ALA A 114 18.11 -0.01 -9.61
N THR A 115 18.38 0.00 -8.31
CA THR A 115 19.67 -0.37 -7.74
C THR A 115 19.84 -1.89 -7.67
N GLU A 116 18.82 -2.61 -7.19
CA GLU A 116 18.91 -4.07 -7.03
C GLU A 116 18.81 -4.83 -8.35
N MET A 117 18.04 -4.32 -9.31
CA MET A 117 17.81 -4.92 -10.64
C MET A 117 17.33 -6.38 -10.57
N VAL A 118 16.64 -6.76 -9.51
CA VAL A 118 16.04 -8.08 -9.31
C VAL A 118 14.53 -7.96 -9.12
N ARG A 119 13.82 -9.06 -9.34
CA ARG A 119 12.40 -9.20 -9.02
C ARG A 119 12.23 -10.18 -7.88
N PHE A 120 11.15 -10.02 -7.12
CA PHE A 120 10.94 -10.79 -5.93
C PHE A 120 9.81 -11.80 -6.10
N ARG A 121 10.08 -13.06 -5.77
CA ARG A 121 9.07 -14.12 -5.70
C ARG A 121 8.07 -13.87 -4.58
N VAL A 122 8.53 -13.28 -3.47
CA VAL A 122 7.68 -12.86 -2.36
C VAL A 122 8.11 -11.47 -1.91
N VAL A 123 7.15 -10.56 -1.74
CA VAL A 123 7.34 -9.28 -1.06
C VAL A 123 6.49 -9.29 0.21
N HIS A 124 7.16 -9.35 1.36
CA HIS A 124 6.56 -9.17 2.67
C HIS A 124 6.69 -7.71 3.07
N PHE A 125 5.58 -7.01 3.29
CA PHE A 125 5.62 -5.57 3.44
C PHE A 125 4.73 -5.02 4.55
N ASN A 126 5.20 -3.91 5.15
CA ASN A 126 4.47 -3.04 6.07
C ASN A 126 4.91 -1.58 5.83
N ASN A 127 4.12 -0.63 6.23
CA ASN A 127 4.50 0.77 6.50
C ASN A 127 3.37 1.41 7.30
N GLY A 128 3.53 1.52 8.60
CA GLY A 128 2.47 2.05 9.47
C GLY A 128 2.97 2.71 10.74
N MET A 129 4.25 2.53 11.10
CA MET A 129 4.79 3.02 12.38
C MET A 129 5.34 4.46 12.29
N HIS A 130 5.54 4.98 11.09
CA HIS A 130 6.06 6.33 10.86
C HIS A 130 5.01 7.32 10.35
N GLY A 131 5.38 8.63 10.34
CA GLY A 131 4.55 9.71 9.80
C GLY A 131 3.30 9.99 10.62
N TRP A 132 3.43 10.10 11.92
CA TRP A 132 2.31 10.41 12.81
C TRP A 132 1.80 11.84 12.68
N ALA A 133 2.50 12.70 11.93
CA ALA A 133 2.01 14.01 11.52
C ALA A 133 0.96 13.96 10.38
N TYR A 134 0.89 12.84 9.63
CA TYR A 134 -0.17 12.59 8.66
C TYR A 134 -1.43 12.07 9.36
N THR A 135 -2.59 12.52 8.90
CA THR A 135 -3.88 11.99 9.36
C THR A 135 -4.13 10.60 8.76
N GLU A 136 -5.03 9.84 9.36
CA GLU A 136 -5.46 8.53 8.85
C GLU A 136 -6.17 8.65 7.49
N ASP A 137 -6.82 9.78 7.18
CA ASP A 137 -7.38 10.05 5.86
C ASP A 137 -6.27 10.27 4.80
N GLN A 138 -5.19 10.96 5.15
CA GLN A 138 -4.03 11.11 4.27
C GLN A 138 -3.33 9.76 4.04
N TYR A 139 -3.14 8.96 5.11
CA TYR A 139 -2.63 7.60 5.00
C TYR A 139 -3.50 6.75 4.07
N LYS A 140 -4.82 6.79 4.24
CA LYS A 140 -5.80 6.09 3.39
C LYS A 140 -5.73 6.52 1.94
N ALA A 141 -5.64 7.82 1.68
CA ALA A 141 -5.59 8.36 0.32
C ALA A 141 -4.30 7.95 -0.43
N ALA A 142 -3.18 7.82 0.29
CA ALA A 142 -1.88 7.46 -0.28
C ALA A 142 -1.68 5.92 -0.43
N PHE A 143 -2.41 5.10 0.32
CA PHE A 143 -2.20 3.65 0.34
C PHE A 143 -2.28 2.97 -1.04
N PRO A 144 -3.20 3.32 -1.96
CA PRO A 144 -3.25 2.71 -3.29
C PRO A 144 -1.97 2.92 -4.12
N ALA A 145 -1.36 4.10 -4.07
CA ALA A 145 -0.12 4.40 -4.78
C ALA A 145 1.06 3.62 -4.19
N PHE A 146 1.17 3.57 -2.87
CA PHE A 146 2.14 2.72 -2.18
C PHE A 146 1.97 1.24 -2.53
N LEU A 147 0.75 0.71 -2.48
CA LEU A 147 0.48 -0.69 -2.83
C LEU A 147 0.87 -0.99 -4.28
N HIS A 148 0.59 -0.07 -5.20
CA HIS A 148 1.02 -0.20 -6.59
C HIS A 148 2.55 -0.24 -6.72
N ALA A 149 3.27 0.61 -6.01
CA ALA A 149 4.74 0.60 -5.99
C ALA A 149 5.30 -0.71 -5.41
N VAL A 150 4.68 -1.25 -4.34
CA VAL A 150 5.05 -2.57 -3.79
C VAL A 150 4.80 -3.69 -4.79
N GLN A 151 3.66 -3.66 -5.49
CA GLN A 151 3.33 -4.66 -6.51
C GLN A 151 4.33 -4.68 -7.67
N SER A 152 4.90 -3.52 -8.04
CA SER A 152 5.88 -3.45 -9.12
C SER A 152 7.19 -4.19 -8.80
N LEU A 153 7.52 -4.40 -7.53
CA LEU A 153 8.72 -5.12 -7.11
C LEU A 153 8.60 -6.65 -7.30
N ALA A 154 7.37 -7.17 -7.31
CA ALA A 154 7.15 -8.60 -7.48
C ALA A 154 7.40 -9.05 -8.93
N GLU A 155 7.92 -10.25 -9.11
CA GLU A 155 7.96 -10.91 -10.40
C GLU A 155 6.55 -11.30 -10.88
N LYS A 156 6.41 -11.66 -12.16
CA LYS A 156 5.12 -12.11 -12.67
C LYS A 156 4.66 -13.38 -11.94
N GLY A 157 3.53 -13.28 -11.23
CA GLY A 157 3.01 -14.36 -10.41
C GLY A 157 3.66 -14.44 -9.02
N GLY A 158 4.51 -13.48 -8.66
CA GLY A 158 5.04 -13.35 -7.31
C GLY A 158 3.96 -13.03 -6.28
N ALA A 159 4.20 -13.41 -5.04
CA ALA A 159 3.27 -13.24 -3.94
C ALA A 159 3.56 -11.96 -3.13
N LEU A 160 2.49 -11.32 -2.65
CA LEU A 160 2.57 -10.26 -1.65
C LEU A 160 2.05 -10.81 -0.31
N ILE A 161 2.64 -10.35 0.80
CA ILE A 161 2.18 -10.61 2.17
C ILE A 161 2.19 -9.27 2.89
N TRP A 162 1.07 -8.85 3.44
CA TRP A 162 1.02 -7.63 4.23
C TRP A 162 1.12 -7.96 5.72
N ALA A 163 2.11 -7.36 6.41
CA ALA A 163 2.26 -7.44 7.84
C ALA A 163 1.51 -6.29 8.51
N SER A 164 0.66 -6.58 9.51
CA SER A 164 0.05 -5.52 10.30
C SER A 164 1.10 -4.79 11.15
N THR A 165 0.90 -3.47 11.33
CA THR A 165 1.74 -2.66 12.21
C THR A 165 1.55 -3.11 13.66
N THR A 166 2.64 -3.32 14.37
CA THR A 166 2.65 -3.83 15.75
C THR A 166 2.05 -2.84 16.76
N PRO A 167 1.57 -3.33 17.91
CA PRO A 167 1.14 -2.43 18.98
C PRO A 167 2.31 -1.60 19.53
N VAL A 168 1.99 -0.48 20.17
CA VAL A 168 2.96 0.42 20.82
C VAL A 168 2.65 0.53 22.31
N ARG A 169 3.64 0.93 23.13
CA ARG A 169 3.41 1.30 24.52
C ARG A 169 2.67 2.63 24.59
N SER A 170 1.91 2.83 25.63
CA SER A 170 1.07 4.02 25.83
C SER A 170 1.85 5.33 26.02
N ASP A 171 3.15 5.26 26.24
CA ASP A 171 4.07 6.37 26.47
C ASP A 171 4.88 6.77 25.23
N ALA A 172 4.51 6.29 24.06
CA ALA A 172 5.24 6.57 22.83
C ALA A 172 5.26 8.09 22.54
N ALA A 173 6.45 8.69 22.66
CA ALA A 173 6.66 10.12 22.42
C ALA A 173 6.47 10.55 20.95
N THR A 174 6.39 9.59 20.05
CA THR A 174 6.30 9.81 18.59
C THR A 174 4.92 10.23 18.10
N GLY A 175 3.90 10.29 18.96
CA GLY A 175 2.49 10.45 18.57
C GLY A 175 1.81 9.14 18.13
N ALA A 176 2.52 8.02 18.19
CA ALA A 176 1.96 6.69 18.02
C ALA A 176 1.05 6.35 19.20
N THR A 177 -0.15 5.85 18.91
CA THR A 177 -1.07 5.30 19.91
C THR A 177 -1.72 4.05 19.35
N ASN A 178 -2.07 3.08 20.20
CA ASN A 178 -2.72 1.87 19.72
C ASN A 178 -4.01 2.13 18.95
N PRO A 179 -4.91 3.05 19.34
CA PRO A 179 -6.07 3.38 18.50
C PRO A 179 -5.69 3.84 17.08
N ARG A 180 -4.64 4.65 16.92
CA ARG A 180 -4.17 5.09 15.61
C ARG A 180 -3.52 3.94 14.80
N VAL A 181 -2.75 3.07 15.47
CA VAL A 181 -2.19 1.86 14.86
C VAL A 181 -3.30 0.95 14.36
N GLU A 182 -4.32 0.70 15.18
CA GLU A 182 -5.49 -0.11 14.80
C GLU A 182 -6.27 0.50 13.62
N ASP A 183 -6.42 1.83 13.61
CA ASP A 183 -7.06 2.54 12.50
C ASP A 183 -6.26 2.40 11.20
N ARG A 184 -4.93 2.56 11.22
CA ARG A 184 -4.07 2.34 10.05
C ARG A 184 -4.10 0.89 9.59
N ASN A 185 -4.06 -0.08 10.51
CA ASN A 185 -4.20 -1.49 10.19
C ASN A 185 -5.56 -1.79 9.54
N ARG A 186 -6.64 -1.22 10.05
CA ARG A 186 -7.99 -1.36 9.47
C ARG A 186 -8.09 -0.73 8.09
N ILE A 187 -7.47 0.43 7.86
CA ILE A 187 -7.38 1.09 6.56
C ILE A 187 -6.65 0.20 5.57
N ALA A 188 -5.46 -0.28 5.92
CA ALA A 188 -4.65 -1.16 5.07
C ALA A 188 -5.40 -2.45 4.71
N LEU A 189 -6.07 -3.10 5.68
CA LEU A 189 -6.92 -4.27 5.47
C LEU A 189 -8.02 -4.02 4.42
N GLY A 190 -8.56 -2.81 4.37
CA GLY A 190 -9.55 -2.40 3.37
C GLY A 190 -9.04 -2.46 1.93
N PHE A 191 -7.74 -2.41 1.70
CA PHE A 191 -7.10 -2.52 0.39
C PHE A 191 -6.51 -3.91 0.12
N VAL A 192 -5.78 -4.48 1.09
CA VAL A 192 -5.06 -5.74 0.87
C VAL A 192 -5.99 -6.95 0.81
N LYS A 193 -7.06 -6.97 1.63
CA LYS A 193 -8.02 -8.08 1.65
C LYS A 193 -8.79 -8.24 0.33
N PRO A 194 -9.35 -7.18 -0.29
CA PRO A 194 -9.98 -7.29 -1.61
C PRO A 194 -8.99 -7.67 -2.72
N ALA A 195 -7.70 -7.33 -2.56
CA ALA A 195 -6.63 -7.70 -3.49
C ALA A 195 -6.16 -9.16 -3.31
N GLY A 196 -6.73 -9.92 -2.37
CA GLY A 196 -6.33 -11.29 -2.09
C GLY A 196 -4.95 -11.43 -1.44
N ILE A 197 -4.40 -10.36 -0.85
CA ILE A 197 -3.09 -10.35 -0.20
C ILE A 197 -3.24 -10.93 1.21
N PRO A 198 -2.50 -12.00 1.57
CA PRO A 198 -2.52 -12.57 2.91
C PRO A 198 -2.06 -11.58 3.98
N LEU A 199 -2.68 -11.68 5.15
CA LEU A 199 -2.29 -10.96 6.36
C LEU A 199 -1.28 -11.78 7.17
N ASP A 200 -0.13 -11.20 7.47
CA ASP A 200 0.75 -11.58 8.59
C ASP A 200 0.38 -10.70 9.79
N ASP A 201 -0.39 -11.24 10.74
CA ASP A 201 -0.94 -10.44 11.85
C ASP A 201 0.09 -10.25 12.97
N GLN A 202 1.05 -9.38 12.71
CA GLN A 202 2.08 -8.98 13.67
C GLN A 202 1.51 -8.17 14.85
N PHE A 203 0.36 -7.48 14.64
CA PHE A 203 -0.30 -6.76 15.73
C PHE A 203 -0.83 -7.74 16.78
N LEU A 204 -1.63 -8.71 16.37
CA LEU A 204 -2.21 -9.69 17.27
C LEU A 204 -1.13 -10.55 17.93
N LEU A 205 -0.09 -10.94 17.17
CA LEU A 205 1.06 -11.67 17.70
C LEU A 205 1.71 -10.92 18.86
N MET A 206 2.12 -9.67 18.61
CA MET A 206 2.90 -8.91 19.59
C MET A 206 2.04 -8.29 20.71
N GLN A 207 0.72 -8.22 20.54
CA GLN A 207 -0.19 -7.87 21.63
C GLN A 207 -0.12 -8.88 22.79
N GLN A 208 0.27 -10.12 22.52
CA GLN A 208 0.43 -11.18 23.51
C GLN A 208 1.83 -11.19 24.18
N HIS A 209 2.77 -10.35 23.69
CA HIS A 209 4.15 -10.30 24.10
C HIS A 209 4.62 -8.90 24.52
N GLN A 210 3.75 -8.17 25.23
CA GLN A 210 4.05 -6.80 25.67
C GLN A 210 5.18 -6.71 26.71
N ASP A 211 5.50 -7.81 27.37
CA ASP A 211 6.66 -7.96 28.26
C ASP A 211 8.01 -7.93 27.52
N LEU A 212 7.99 -8.09 26.19
CA LEU A 212 9.18 -8.11 25.34
C LEU A 212 9.53 -6.77 24.69
N TYR A 213 8.87 -5.67 25.06
CA TYR A 213 9.26 -4.34 24.56
C TYR A 213 10.68 -3.98 25.01
N GLU A 214 11.50 -3.48 24.07
CA GLU A 214 12.78 -2.85 24.34
C GLU A 214 12.62 -1.35 24.63
N ASP A 215 11.80 -0.68 23.82
CA ASP A 215 11.42 0.72 24.00
C ASP A 215 9.90 0.90 23.82
N SER A 216 9.44 2.08 23.38
CA SER A 216 8.01 2.33 23.20
C SER A 216 7.39 1.69 21.96
N VAL A 217 8.19 1.26 20.99
CA VAL A 217 7.73 0.73 19.70
C VAL A 217 8.44 -0.55 19.26
N HIS A 218 9.69 -0.76 19.70
CA HIS A 218 10.49 -1.92 19.32
C HIS A 218 10.42 -3.04 20.36
N PHE A 219 10.63 -4.25 19.90
CA PHE A 219 10.74 -5.44 20.72
C PHE A 219 12.19 -5.86 20.86
N ASN A 220 12.53 -6.42 22.03
CA ASN A 220 13.86 -6.96 22.31
C ASN A 220 14.18 -8.18 21.41
N PRO A 221 15.41 -8.73 21.44
CA PRO A 221 15.78 -9.86 20.58
C PRO A 221 14.85 -11.08 20.65
N ALA A 222 14.23 -11.34 21.81
CA ALA A 222 13.28 -12.46 21.93
C ALA A 222 11.98 -12.15 21.18
N GLY A 223 11.45 -10.91 21.28
CA GLY A 223 10.30 -10.46 20.53
C GLY A 223 10.58 -10.41 19.02
N ALA A 224 11.75 -9.92 18.63
CA ALA A 224 12.19 -9.92 17.23
C ALA A 224 12.27 -11.34 16.64
N THR A 225 12.70 -12.33 17.44
CA THR A 225 12.69 -13.74 17.02
C THR A 225 11.27 -14.25 16.77
N ILE A 226 10.33 -13.98 17.66
CA ILE A 226 8.91 -14.37 17.51
C ILE A 226 8.32 -13.77 16.23
N GLN A 227 8.56 -12.49 15.98
CA GLN A 227 8.12 -11.80 14.77
C GLN A 227 8.72 -12.38 13.50
N GLY A 228 10.03 -12.60 13.51
CA GLY A 228 10.77 -13.16 12.38
C GLY A 228 10.37 -14.59 12.04
N ASP A 229 10.10 -15.42 13.04
CA ASP A 229 9.62 -16.80 12.84
C ASP A 229 8.23 -16.82 12.17
N GLN A 230 7.31 -15.96 12.59
CA GLN A 230 6.00 -15.86 11.96
C GLN A 230 6.14 -15.37 10.50
N ALA A 231 6.90 -14.29 10.27
CA ALA A 231 7.14 -13.76 8.92
C ALA A 231 7.79 -14.81 8.01
N ALA A 232 8.82 -15.52 8.49
CA ALA A 232 9.49 -16.59 7.73
C ALA A 232 8.54 -17.74 7.40
N SER A 233 7.65 -18.12 8.34
CA SER A 233 6.63 -19.16 8.13
C SER A 233 5.65 -18.75 7.00
N MET A 234 5.17 -17.52 7.03
CA MET A 234 4.28 -16.96 5.98
C MET A 234 4.97 -16.93 4.61
N ILE A 235 6.24 -16.50 4.57
CA ILE A 235 7.04 -16.46 3.36
C ILE A 235 7.25 -17.86 2.78
N ARG A 236 7.63 -18.86 3.61
CA ARG A 236 7.76 -20.26 3.17
C ARG A 236 6.46 -20.79 2.57
N ALA A 237 5.33 -20.51 3.21
CA ALA A 237 4.02 -20.93 2.69
C ALA A 237 3.71 -20.30 1.32
N ALA A 238 4.17 -19.05 1.07
CA ALA A 238 4.01 -18.38 -0.21
C ALA A 238 4.96 -18.92 -1.29
N LEU A 239 6.19 -19.29 -0.94
CA LEU A 239 7.19 -19.87 -1.85
C LEU A 239 6.78 -21.26 -2.37
N ASN A 240 5.95 -21.99 -1.62
CA ASN A 240 5.49 -23.35 -1.95
C ASN A 240 4.20 -23.38 -2.79
N ARG A 241 3.68 -22.21 -3.20
CA ARG A 241 2.48 -22.11 -4.05
C ARG A 241 2.85 -21.89 -5.51
#